data_30d61d4a33255d3fe280820904fc5a0c
#
_entry.id   30d61d4a33255d3fe280820904fc5a0c
#
_cell.length_a   1.000
_cell.length_b   1.000
_cell.length_c   1.000
_cell.angle_alpha   90.00
_cell.angle_beta   90.00
_cell.angle_gamma   90.00
#
_symmetry.space_group_name_H-M   'P 1'
#
loop_
_entity.id
_entity.type
_entity.pdbx_description
1 polymer ?
#
loop_
_entity_poly.entity_id
_entity_poly.type
_entity_poly.pdbx_seq_one_letter_code
_entity_poly.pdbx_strand_id
1 'polypeptide(L)'
;MKPGEILMRTLRVAARECGQIARNPIYLFCMVVFPIVVTFFFTSILDEGQPAKLPVGVVDQDRSEVTRAMVRRLNSFQTTQVKDYYPSVADARKAIQRGKIYGFILFPDGMTADLLASKKPHVSFYYSAAIMLPGNLVFRDLKTITALGAASVGQAKLQMLGKSGEEIMSFLQPITIDLHMTGNPWSNYNIYLSSIMVPGIFGIFIFLITVYSIGTELKFGRGRDWMRLSGYNIVVALAGKFLPQFLIFTTVFLGYMIYIFGHLDFPHPGGLSSILLLTLLMVLASEGFGIFIFGLMPSLRMSMSISSLWGVLGVSVCGATFPVAAMDPIIQGLSYLFPLRHYWMIYQLNIFKGFPLADGYVHIAALVLFALLPLLTMYRTKKAMLEYVYIP
;
A
#
# COMPACT_ATOMS: atom_id res chain seq x y z
N MET A 1 -2.21 -17.89 -42.27
CA MET A 1 -2.26 -19.11 -41.43
C MET A 1 -3.73 -19.41 -41.09
N LYS A 2 -4.14 -20.68 -41.15
CA LYS A 2 -5.49 -21.09 -40.74
C LYS A 2 -5.64 -20.97 -39.19
N PRO A 3 -6.85 -20.68 -38.66
CA PRO A 3 -7.04 -20.49 -37.19
C PRO A 3 -6.55 -21.67 -36.35
N GLY A 4 -6.76 -22.93 -36.81
CA GLY A 4 -6.28 -24.12 -36.11
C GLY A 4 -4.72 -24.22 -36.06
N GLU A 5 -4.05 -23.72 -37.09
CA GLU A 5 -2.59 -23.69 -37.15
C GLU A 5 -2.00 -22.65 -36.18
N ILE A 6 -2.68 -21.49 -36.04
CA ILE A 6 -2.31 -20.44 -35.08
C ILE A 6 -2.39 -21.01 -33.65
N LEU A 7 -3.52 -21.63 -33.29
CA LEU A 7 -3.72 -22.22 -31.97
C LEU A 7 -2.67 -23.30 -31.68
N MET A 8 -2.43 -24.21 -32.61
CA MET A 8 -1.45 -25.29 -32.43
C MET A 8 -0.01 -24.75 -32.21
N ARG A 9 0.40 -23.72 -32.95
CA ARG A 9 1.72 -23.09 -32.80
C ARG A 9 1.81 -22.34 -31.49
N THR A 10 0.76 -21.62 -31.08
CA THR A 10 0.70 -20.94 -29.77
C THR A 10 0.89 -21.96 -28.64
N LEU A 11 0.17 -23.09 -28.68
CA LEU A 11 0.31 -24.15 -27.68
C LEU A 11 1.70 -24.81 -27.67
N ARG A 12 2.35 -25.00 -28.82
CA ARG A 12 3.73 -25.49 -28.90
C ARG A 12 4.74 -24.53 -28.26
N VAL A 13 4.56 -23.22 -28.51
CA VAL A 13 5.40 -22.19 -27.86
C VAL A 13 5.14 -22.18 -26.36
N ALA A 14 3.87 -22.27 -25.92
CA ALA A 14 3.51 -22.33 -24.52
C ALA A 14 4.09 -23.56 -23.80
N ALA A 15 4.03 -24.74 -24.41
CA ALA A 15 4.63 -25.97 -23.87
C ALA A 15 6.17 -25.84 -23.71
N ARG A 16 6.83 -25.23 -24.70
CA ARG A 16 8.28 -24.92 -24.60
C ARG A 16 8.55 -23.99 -23.41
N GLU A 17 7.73 -22.94 -23.24
CA GLU A 17 7.90 -21.98 -22.16
C GLU A 17 7.66 -22.62 -20.79
N CYS A 18 6.62 -23.46 -20.64
CA CYS A 18 6.41 -24.26 -19.42
C CYS A 18 7.67 -25.07 -19.05
N GLY A 19 8.30 -25.71 -20.05
CA GLY A 19 9.56 -26.44 -19.83
C GLY A 19 10.73 -25.54 -19.41
N GLN A 20 10.80 -24.30 -19.88
CA GLN A 20 11.83 -23.33 -19.47
C GLN A 20 11.56 -22.82 -18.04
N ILE A 21 10.31 -22.50 -17.72
CA ILE A 21 9.88 -22.07 -16.38
C ILE A 21 10.21 -23.16 -15.36
N ALA A 22 9.85 -24.42 -15.63
CA ALA A 22 10.09 -25.52 -14.71
C ALA A 22 11.58 -25.83 -14.45
N ARG A 23 12.45 -25.57 -15.42
CA ARG A 23 13.89 -25.85 -15.31
C ARG A 23 14.72 -24.71 -14.70
N ASN A 24 14.19 -23.50 -14.64
CA ASN A 24 14.93 -22.34 -14.17
C ASN A 24 14.39 -21.87 -12.81
N PRO A 25 15.15 -22.01 -11.73
CA PRO A 25 14.69 -21.64 -10.39
C PRO A 25 14.35 -20.17 -10.22
N ILE A 26 14.87 -19.29 -11.08
CA ILE A 26 14.55 -17.85 -11.06
C ILE A 26 13.07 -17.64 -11.33
N TYR A 27 12.46 -18.36 -12.27
CA TYR A 27 11.03 -18.26 -12.54
C TYR A 27 10.21 -18.73 -11.32
N LEU A 28 10.52 -19.91 -10.78
CA LEU A 28 9.80 -20.43 -9.61
C LEU A 28 9.90 -19.45 -8.44
N PHE A 29 11.10 -18.97 -8.16
CA PHE A 29 11.32 -18.03 -7.07
C PHE A 29 10.54 -16.72 -7.28
N CYS A 30 10.69 -16.06 -8.44
CA CYS A 30 10.12 -14.74 -8.68
C CYS A 30 8.62 -14.74 -8.97
N MET A 31 8.07 -15.85 -9.52
CA MET A 31 6.66 -15.92 -9.87
C MET A 31 5.78 -16.50 -8.76
N VAL A 32 6.35 -17.35 -7.90
CA VAL A 32 5.57 -18.08 -6.89
C VAL A 32 6.08 -17.82 -5.48
N VAL A 33 7.34 -18.19 -5.19
CA VAL A 33 7.86 -18.16 -3.81
C VAL A 33 7.90 -16.74 -3.27
N PHE A 34 8.50 -15.81 -4.00
CA PHE A 34 8.66 -14.45 -3.52
C PHE A 34 7.34 -13.68 -3.37
N PRO A 35 6.38 -13.74 -4.32
CA PRO A 35 5.05 -13.17 -4.13
C PRO A 35 4.31 -13.69 -2.89
N ILE A 36 4.40 -15.01 -2.63
CA ILE A 36 3.81 -15.61 -1.43
C ILE A 36 4.50 -15.08 -0.16
N VAL A 37 5.84 -15.05 -0.12
CA VAL A 37 6.61 -14.50 0.99
C VAL A 37 6.25 -13.04 1.25
N VAL A 38 6.15 -12.21 0.21
CA VAL A 38 5.77 -10.80 0.30
C VAL A 38 4.36 -10.65 0.86
N THR A 39 3.41 -11.49 0.43
CA THR A 39 2.04 -11.49 0.94
C THR A 39 2.04 -11.70 2.45
N PHE A 40 2.63 -12.79 2.92
CA PHE A 40 2.68 -13.09 4.37
C PHE A 40 3.50 -12.08 5.16
N PHE A 41 4.60 -11.56 4.59
CA PHE A 41 5.42 -10.55 5.24
C PHE A 41 4.62 -9.27 5.54
N PHE A 42 3.95 -8.69 4.53
CA PHE A 42 3.20 -7.45 4.74
C PHE A 42 1.97 -7.65 5.63
N THR A 43 1.22 -8.71 5.42
CA THR A 43 0.02 -8.98 6.21
C THR A 43 0.34 -9.34 7.67
N SER A 44 1.44 -10.06 7.92
CA SER A 44 1.87 -10.41 9.28
C SER A 44 2.45 -9.21 10.05
N ILE A 45 3.30 -8.39 9.42
CA ILE A 45 3.88 -7.22 10.10
C ILE A 45 2.84 -6.16 10.44
N LEU A 46 1.71 -6.16 9.75
CA LEU A 46 0.62 -5.21 9.91
C LEU A 46 -0.62 -5.83 10.57
N ASP A 47 -0.50 -7.04 11.12
CA ASP A 47 -1.63 -7.84 11.61
C ASP A 47 -2.49 -7.11 12.66
N GLU A 48 -1.87 -6.40 13.59
CA GLU A 48 -2.58 -5.58 14.58
C GLU A 48 -3.34 -4.38 13.96
N GLY A 49 -3.15 -4.09 12.68
CA GLY A 49 -3.79 -3.01 11.94
C GLY A 49 -3.36 -1.60 12.31
N GLN A 50 -3.11 -1.33 13.58
CA GLN A 50 -2.51 -0.08 14.09
C GLN A 50 -1.40 -0.41 15.10
N PRO A 51 -0.32 0.39 15.13
CA PRO A 51 0.68 0.24 16.20
C PRO A 51 0.02 0.40 17.56
N ALA A 52 0.18 -0.61 18.41
CA ALA A 52 -0.30 -0.60 19.78
C ALA A 52 0.84 -0.30 20.76
N LYS A 53 0.48 0.19 21.95
CA LYS A 53 1.40 0.41 23.08
C LYS A 53 2.64 1.26 22.75
N LEU A 54 2.44 2.30 21.93
CA LEU A 54 3.51 3.27 21.63
C LEU A 54 4.02 3.91 22.91
N PRO A 55 5.33 3.85 23.20
CA PRO A 55 5.88 4.36 24.43
C PRO A 55 5.78 5.90 24.51
N VAL A 56 5.13 6.40 25.57
CA VAL A 56 5.07 7.83 25.91
C VAL A 56 5.63 8.07 27.30
N GLY A 57 6.11 9.29 27.53
CA GLY A 57 6.62 9.73 28.81
C GLY A 57 5.66 10.66 29.55
N VAL A 58 5.89 10.84 30.83
CA VAL A 58 5.18 11.82 31.66
C VAL A 58 6.18 12.67 32.41
N VAL A 59 5.98 13.98 32.39
CA VAL A 59 6.63 14.94 33.28
C VAL A 59 5.56 15.52 34.20
N ASP A 60 5.46 15.00 35.41
CA ASP A 60 4.43 15.40 36.37
C ASP A 60 5.07 16.23 37.48
N GLN A 61 4.91 17.56 37.42
CA GLN A 61 5.40 18.50 38.43
C GLN A 61 4.35 18.77 39.51
N ASP A 62 3.04 18.58 39.19
CA ASP A 62 1.93 18.79 40.11
C ASP A 62 1.74 17.64 41.13
N ARG A 63 2.06 16.42 40.70
CA ARG A 63 1.99 15.17 41.52
C ARG A 63 0.67 14.95 42.26
N SER A 64 -0.41 15.49 41.75
CA SER A 64 -1.74 15.42 42.33
C SER A 64 -2.44 14.09 42.02
N GLU A 65 -3.62 13.92 42.64
CA GLU A 65 -4.48 12.80 42.30
C GLU A 65 -5.13 12.95 40.90
N VAL A 66 -5.37 14.18 40.50
CA VAL A 66 -5.89 14.51 39.16
C VAL A 66 -4.93 14.10 38.08
N THR A 67 -3.64 14.48 38.20
CA THR A 67 -2.60 14.12 37.21
C THR A 67 -2.41 12.60 37.17
N ARG A 68 -2.39 11.93 38.32
CA ARG A 68 -2.31 10.45 38.38
C ARG A 68 -3.50 9.76 37.73
N ALA A 69 -4.72 10.30 37.91
CA ALA A 69 -5.91 9.76 37.25
C ALA A 69 -5.86 9.94 35.73
N MET A 70 -5.37 11.09 35.24
CA MET A 70 -5.18 11.32 33.80
C MET A 70 -4.13 10.35 33.23
N VAL A 71 -3.02 10.12 33.92
CA VAL A 71 -1.98 9.17 33.48
C VAL A 71 -2.52 7.74 33.47
N ARG A 72 -3.28 7.32 34.48
CA ARG A 72 -3.93 5.99 34.45
C ARG A 72 -4.86 5.81 33.26
N ARG A 73 -5.67 6.84 32.94
CA ARG A 73 -6.52 6.83 31.73
C ARG A 73 -5.72 6.81 30.44
N LEU A 74 -4.65 7.59 30.34
CA LEU A 74 -3.75 7.56 29.16
C LEU A 74 -3.16 6.16 28.96
N ASN A 75 -2.76 5.51 30.05
CA ASN A 75 -2.20 4.16 30.00
C ASN A 75 -3.24 3.06 29.67
N SER A 76 -4.53 3.37 29.75
CA SER A 76 -5.61 2.45 29.33
C SER A 76 -5.95 2.54 27.84
N PHE A 77 -5.37 3.48 27.10
CA PHE A 77 -5.56 3.57 25.65
C PHE A 77 -4.83 2.43 24.95
N GLN A 78 -5.41 1.91 23.87
CA GLN A 78 -4.84 0.82 23.11
C GLN A 78 -3.52 1.23 22.41
N THR A 79 -3.47 2.49 21.93
CA THR A 79 -2.39 2.96 21.05
C THR A 79 -1.18 3.42 21.83
N THR A 80 -1.34 3.98 23.03
CA THR A 80 -0.24 4.54 23.84
C THR A 80 -0.04 3.77 25.13
N GLN A 81 1.20 3.73 25.60
CA GLN A 81 1.58 3.17 26.89
C GLN A 81 2.55 4.12 27.59
N VAL A 82 2.23 4.51 28.83
CA VAL A 82 3.14 5.27 29.66
C VAL A 82 4.28 4.36 30.10
N LYS A 83 5.48 4.66 29.58
CA LYS A 83 6.68 3.85 29.84
C LYS A 83 7.49 4.38 31.02
N ASP A 84 7.72 5.69 31.06
CA ASP A 84 8.62 6.31 32.02
C ASP A 84 8.10 7.68 32.51
N TYR A 85 8.47 8.01 33.74
CA TYR A 85 8.34 9.35 34.30
C TYR A 85 9.68 10.06 34.24
N TYR A 86 9.70 11.29 33.76
CA TYR A 86 10.89 12.10 33.62
C TYR A 86 10.87 13.27 34.59
N PRO A 87 12.00 13.57 35.25
CA PRO A 87 12.09 14.67 36.23
C PRO A 87 11.99 16.06 35.59
N SER A 88 12.37 16.15 34.29
CA SER A 88 12.37 17.43 33.58
C SER A 88 11.96 17.27 32.10
N VAL A 89 11.50 18.39 31.53
CA VAL A 89 11.22 18.49 30.08
C VAL A 89 12.48 18.19 29.26
N ALA A 90 13.66 18.61 29.73
CA ALA A 90 14.92 18.38 29.03
C ALA A 90 15.25 16.89 28.93
N ASP A 91 15.01 16.11 29.98
CA ASP A 91 15.25 14.67 29.96
C ASP A 91 14.25 13.92 29.10
N ALA A 92 12.97 14.30 29.14
CA ALA A 92 11.94 13.76 28.28
C ALA A 92 12.22 14.06 26.78
N ARG A 93 12.69 15.29 26.46
CA ARG A 93 13.12 15.65 25.10
C ARG A 93 14.32 14.80 24.63
N LYS A 94 15.30 14.56 25.48
CA LYS A 94 16.44 13.67 25.18
C LYS A 94 15.93 12.23 24.92
N ALA A 95 14.90 11.78 25.64
CA ALA A 95 14.32 10.47 25.42
C ALA A 95 13.63 10.36 24.05
N ILE A 96 12.92 11.41 23.59
CA ILE A 96 12.40 11.50 22.20
C ILE A 96 13.54 11.45 21.20
N GLN A 97 14.58 12.26 21.39
CA GLN A 97 15.74 12.31 20.48
C GLN A 97 16.47 10.96 20.36
N ARG A 98 16.48 10.17 21.45
CA ARG A 98 17.04 8.82 21.48
C ARG A 98 16.10 7.73 20.98
N GLY A 99 14.87 8.07 20.56
CA GLY A 99 13.85 7.12 20.11
C GLY A 99 13.29 6.21 21.21
N LYS A 100 13.46 6.57 22.49
CA LYS A 100 12.94 5.78 23.62
C LYS A 100 11.42 5.93 23.78
N ILE A 101 10.90 7.13 23.49
CA ILE A 101 9.49 7.49 23.55
C ILE A 101 9.11 8.31 22.31
N TYR A 102 7.84 8.23 21.89
CA TYR A 102 7.30 9.00 20.77
C TYR A 102 6.74 10.36 21.17
N GLY A 103 6.47 10.56 22.47
CA GLY A 103 5.99 11.82 22.99
C GLY A 103 5.92 11.81 24.51
N PHE A 104 5.63 12.95 25.10
CA PHE A 104 5.37 13.08 26.53
C PHE A 104 4.36 14.20 26.82
N ILE A 105 3.68 14.08 27.96
CA ILE A 105 2.80 15.10 28.52
C ILE A 105 3.47 15.76 29.72
N LEU A 106 3.34 17.09 29.82
CA LEU A 106 3.82 17.91 30.94
C LEU A 106 2.62 18.44 31.74
N PHE A 107 2.55 18.07 32.98
CA PHE A 107 1.69 18.69 33.97
C PHE A 107 2.50 19.70 34.77
N PRO A 108 2.20 21.02 34.67
CA PRO A 108 2.95 22.05 35.40
C PRO A 108 2.68 22.01 36.90
N ASP A 109 3.60 22.54 37.66
CA ASP A 109 3.43 22.71 39.10
C ASP A 109 2.23 23.62 39.44
N GLY A 110 1.48 23.26 40.48
CA GLY A 110 0.29 23.98 40.89
C GLY A 110 -0.91 23.85 39.97
N MET A 111 -0.90 22.96 38.96
CA MET A 111 -2.01 22.77 38.02
C MET A 111 -3.35 22.52 38.72
N THR A 112 -3.37 21.66 39.72
CA THR A 112 -4.60 21.33 40.46
C THR A 112 -5.10 22.50 41.29
N ALA A 113 -4.20 23.26 41.92
CA ALA A 113 -4.57 24.47 42.66
C ALA A 113 -5.18 25.53 41.74
N ASP A 114 -4.60 25.74 40.55
CA ASP A 114 -5.13 26.66 39.55
C ASP A 114 -6.51 26.21 39.02
N LEU A 115 -6.71 24.90 38.81
CA LEU A 115 -8.02 24.35 38.45
C LEU A 115 -9.08 24.63 39.52
N LEU A 116 -8.78 24.41 40.80
CA LEU A 116 -9.68 24.72 41.92
C LEU A 116 -9.96 26.23 42.03
N ALA A 117 -8.95 27.06 41.79
CA ALA A 117 -9.09 28.51 41.75
C ALA A 117 -9.81 29.05 40.49
N SER A 118 -10.35 28.19 39.65
CA SER A 118 -11.01 28.55 38.37
C SER A 118 -10.10 29.24 37.34
N LYS A 119 -8.80 29.09 37.50
CA LYS A 119 -7.82 29.49 36.46
C LYS A 119 -7.72 28.44 35.36
N LYS A 120 -7.05 28.79 34.26
CA LYS A 120 -6.83 27.91 33.10
C LYS A 120 -5.36 27.50 33.04
N PRO A 121 -4.95 26.41 33.72
CA PRO A 121 -3.56 25.96 33.64
C PRO A 121 -3.24 25.46 32.23
N HIS A 122 -1.98 25.57 31.84
CA HIS A 122 -1.49 25.13 30.53
C HIS A 122 -0.85 23.74 30.65
N VAL A 123 -1.53 22.71 30.17
CA VAL A 123 -0.96 21.38 29.98
C VAL A 123 -0.32 21.33 28.59
N SER A 124 0.97 20.99 28.56
CA SER A 124 1.72 20.90 27.32
C SER A 124 2.02 19.45 26.98
N PHE A 125 1.96 19.12 25.70
CA PHE A 125 2.44 17.82 25.22
C PHE A 125 3.36 17.99 24.02
N TYR A 126 4.37 17.13 23.96
CA TYR A 126 5.38 17.10 22.93
C TYR A 126 5.35 15.73 22.27
N TYR A 127 5.45 15.69 20.97
CA TYR A 127 5.47 14.43 20.22
C TYR A 127 6.43 14.51 19.04
N SER A 128 6.94 13.35 18.61
CA SER A 128 7.83 13.25 17.46
C SER A 128 6.99 13.11 16.18
N ALA A 129 7.13 14.05 15.27
CA ALA A 129 6.55 13.98 13.92
C ALA A 129 7.54 13.39 12.89
N ALA A 130 8.70 12.90 13.33
CA ALA A 130 9.70 12.31 12.44
C ALA A 130 9.18 11.05 11.72
N ILE A 131 8.28 10.30 12.36
CA ILE A 131 7.54 9.18 11.77
C ILE A 131 6.06 9.52 11.87
N MET A 132 5.41 9.73 10.72
CA MET A 132 4.06 10.33 10.69
C MET A 132 3.00 9.49 11.38
N LEU A 133 2.99 8.16 11.15
CA LEU A 133 1.95 7.30 11.72
C LEU A 133 1.98 7.26 13.26
N PRO A 134 3.05 6.82 13.93
CA PRO A 134 3.09 6.83 15.39
C PRO A 134 2.98 8.24 15.98
N GLY A 135 3.56 9.25 15.33
CA GLY A 135 3.44 10.64 15.77
C GLY A 135 1.98 11.12 15.82
N ASN A 136 1.20 10.87 14.76
CA ASN A 136 -0.22 11.23 14.69
C ASN A 136 -1.08 10.46 15.71
N LEU A 137 -0.77 9.18 15.94
CA LEU A 137 -1.48 8.36 16.92
C LEU A 137 -1.23 8.86 18.35
N VAL A 138 0.03 9.14 18.69
CA VAL A 138 0.39 9.73 19.98
C VAL A 138 -0.23 11.11 20.16
N PHE A 139 -0.17 11.97 19.13
CA PHE A 139 -0.84 13.28 19.15
C PHE A 139 -2.33 13.16 19.43
N ARG A 140 -3.03 12.25 18.74
CA ARG A 140 -4.47 12.00 18.96
C ARG A 140 -4.75 11.60 20.39
N ASP A 141 -4.01 10.67 20.97
CA ASP A 141 -4.24 10.16 22.30
C ASP A 141 -3.90 11.22 23.37
N LEU A 142 -2.79 11.95 23.22
CA LEU A 142 -2.44 13.04 24.13
C LEU A 142 -3.45 14.20 24.09
N LYS A 143 -3.97 14.53 22.90
CA LYS A 143 -5.06 15.50 22.75
C LYS A 143 -6.34 15.01 23.41
N THR A 144 -6.68 13.74 23.21
CA THR A 144 -7.92 13.14 23.78
C THR A 144 -7.86 13.11 25.30
N ILE A 145 -6.75 12.69 25.90
CA ILE A 145 -6.63 12.67 27.38
C ILE A 145 -6.69 14.08 27.99
N THR A 146 -6.13 15.06 27.31
CA THR A 146 -6.20 16.45 27.75
C THR A 146 -7.63 17.00 27.70
N ALA A 147 -8.36 16.68 26.62
CA ALA A 147 -9.78 17.06 26.48
C ALA A 147 -10.67 16.36 27.53
N LEU A 148 -10.46 15.06 27.77
CA LEU A 148 -11.16 14.31 28.80
C LEU A 148 -10.86 14.85 30.21
N GLY A 149 -9.61 15.23 30.49
CA GLY A 149 -9.23 15.90 31.72
C GLY A 149 -9.96 17.22 31.92
N ALA A 150 -9.99 18.07 30.90
CA ALA A 150 -10.73 19.33 30.94
C ALA A 150 -12.22 19.13 31.14
N ALA A 151 -12.83 18.16 30.44
CA ALA A 151 -14.23 17.83 30.55
C ALA A 151 -14.59 17.31 31.97
N SER A 152 -13.74 16.45 32.56
CA SER A 152 -13.97 15.92 33.91
C SER A 152 -13.96 17.02 34.99
N VAL A 153 -13.05 17.99 34.88
CA VAL A 153 -13.03 19.15 35.79
C VAL A 153 -14.22 20.06 35.57
N GLY A 154 -14.59 20.31 34.30
CA GLY A 154 -15.80 21.07 33.97
C GLY A 154 -17.07 20.42 34.53
N GLN A 155 -17.19 19.11 34.40
CA GLN A 155 -18.29 18.33 34.96
C GLN A 155 -18.38 18.47 36.49
N ALA A 156 -17.26 18.28 37.19
CA ALA A 156 -17.23 18.41 38.65
C ALA A 156 -17.65 19.81 39.12
N LYS A 157 -17.23 20.87 38.43
CA LYS A 157 -17.64 22.25 38.75
C LYS A 157 -19.14 22.48 38.55
N LEU A 158 -19.69 22.03 37.40
CA LEU A 158 -21.13 22.19 37.11
C LEU A 158 -21.99 21.39 38.08
N GLN A 159 -21.53 20.21 38.50
CA GLN A 159 -22.19 19.44 39.57
C GLN A 159 -22.21 20.18 40.90
N MET A 160 -21.11 20.82 41.29
CA MET A 160 -21.06 21.66 42.50
C MET A 160 -22.02 22.87 42.45
N LEU A 161 -22.32 23.33 41.20
CA LEU A 161 -23.31 24.38 40.97
C LEU A 161 -24.77 23.87 40.89
N GLY A 162 -24.99 22.57 41.18
CA GLY A 162 -26.33 21.96 41.19
C GLY A 162 -26.92 21.69 39.79
N LYS A 163 -26.10 21.68 38.74
CA LYS A 163 -26.59 21.40 37.40
C LYS A 163 -26.90 19.90 37.22
N SER A 164 -27.94 19.59 36.45
CA SER A 164 -28.31 18.23 36.09
C SER A 164 -27.35 17.60 35.08
N GLY A 165 -27.33 16.27 34.96
CA GLY A 165 -26.46 15.57 34.01
C GLY A 165 -26.68 16.00 32.56
N GLU A 166 -27.95 16.23 32.16
CA GLU A 166 -28.29 16.68 30.80
C GLU A 166 -27.80 18.11 30.52
N GLU A 167 -27.98 19.02 31.48
CA GLU A 167 -27.49 20.40 31.39
C GLU A 167 -25.94 20.42 31.30
N ILE A 168 -25.27 19.56 32.07
CA ILE A 168 -23.82 19.43 32.06
C ILE A 168 -23.30 18.96 30.69
N MET A 169 -23.95 17.93 30.15
CA MET A 169 -23.55 17.41 28.82
C MET A 169 -23.80 18.44 27.72
N SER A 170 -24.94 19.13 27.76
CA SER A 170 -25.23 20.20 26.79
C SER A 170 -24.25 21.37 26.90
N PHE A 171 -23.74 21.66 28.09
CA PHE A 171 -22.73 22.71 28.27
C PHE A 171 -21.33 22.28 27.86
N LEU A 172 -20.90 21.04 28.17
CA LEU A 172 -19.56 20.53 27.84
C LEU A 172 -19.45 20.11 26.39
N GLN A 173 -20.53 19.65 25.78
CA GLN A 173 -20.55 19.17 24.41
C GLN A 173 -21.81 19.73 23.69
N PRO A 174 -21.84 21.04 23.38
CA PRO A 174 -22.99 21.71 22.76
C PRO A 174 -23.29 21.25 21.35
N ILE A 175 -22.31 20.61 20.71
CA ILE A 175 -22.41 20.04 19.36
C ILE A 175 -22.07 18.56 19.42
N THR A 176 -23.00 17.71 19.00
CA THR A 176 -22.75 16.29 18.81
C THR A 176 -22.14 16.07 17.43
N ILE A 177 -21.05 15.29 17.38
CA ILE A 177 -20.40 14.93 16.11
C ILE A 177 -20.89 13.55 15.72
N ASP A 178 -21.56 13.48 14.56
CA ASP A 178 -21.92 12.23 13.90
C ASP A 178 -20.84 11.87 12.86
N LEU A 179 -20.02 10.88 13.18
CA LEU A 179 -18.83 10.54 12.39
C LEU A 179 -19.06 9.27 11.58
N HIS A 180 -19.12 9.40 10.27
CA HIS A 180 -19.22 8.29 9.34
C HIS A 180 -17.90 8.09 8.57
N MET A 181 -17.19 7.01 8.85
CA MET A 181 -15.97 6.64 8.15
C MET A 181 -16.29 5.66 7.02
N THR A 182 -15.83 5.97 5.80
CA THR A 182 -16.08 5.15 4.61
C THR A 182 -14.82 4.40 4.17
N GLY A 183 -14.99 3.17 3.68
CA GLY A 183 -13.95 2.33 3.10
C GLY A 183 -13.12 1.54 4.11
N ASN A 184 -12.51 2.20 5.07
CA ASN A 184 -11.74 1.57 6.15
C ASN A 184 -12.11 2.18 7.51
N PRO A 185 -13.31 1.87 8.06
CA PRO A 185 -13.82 2.50 9.27
C PRO A 185 -12.98 2.19 10.51
N TRP A 186 -12.25 1.10 10.49
CA TRP A 186 -11.33 0.72 11.60
C TRP A 186 -9.99 1.47 11.53
N SER A 187 -9.74 2.28 10.48
CA SER A 187 -8.44 2.89 10.20
C SER A 187 -7.30 1.86 10.25
N ASN A 188 -7.59 0.64 9.79
CA ASN A 188 -6.67 -0.48 9.81
C ASN A 188 -5.58 -0.27 8.75
N TYR A 189 -4.33 -0.20 9.20
CA TYR A 189 -3.20 0.07 8.34
C TYR A 189 -2.83 -1.13 7.46
N ASN A 190 -3.15 -2.36 7.89
CA ASN A 190 -3.00 -3.56 7.09
C ASN A 190 -3.91 -3.52 5.86
N ILE A 191 -5.21 -3.21 6.05
CA ILE A 191 -6.16 -3.06 4.95
C ILE A 191 -5.66 -2.02 3.94
N TYR A 192 -5.14 -0.90 4.41
CA TYR A 192 -4.66 0.18 3.55
C TYR A 192 -3.37 -0.18 2.81
N LEU A 193 -2.33 -0.59 3.55
CA LEU A 193 -0.98 -0.73 3.00
C LEU A 193 -0.81 -2.04 2.22
N SER A 194 -1.33 -3.17 2.73
CA SER A 194 -1.21 -4.45 2.04
C SER A 194 -1.93 -4.43 0.69
N SER A 195 -3.08 -3.73 0.59
CA SER A 195 -3.85 -3.61 -0.64
C SER A 195 -3.14 -2.89 -1.79
N ILE A 196 -2.06 -2.17 -1.53
CA ILE A 196 -1.27 -1.48 -2.57
C ILE A 196 0.16 -1.99 -2.66
N MET A 197 0.82 -2.27 -1.52
CA MET A 197 2.22 -2.69 -1.53
C MET A 197 2.40 -4.06 -2.17
N VAL A 198 1.56 -5.03 -1.80
CA VAL A 198 1.64 -6.38 -2.36
C VAL A 198 1.36 -6.39 -3.87
N PRO A 199 0.26 -5.81 -4.38
CA PRO A 199 0.05 -5.68 -5.82
C PRO A 199 1.12 -4.86 -6.54
N GLY A 200 1.66 -3.83 -5.91
CA GLY A 200 2.76 -3.05 -6.46
C GLY A 200 4.02 -3.88 -6.68
N ILE A 201 4.39 -4.68 -5.68
CA ILE A 201 5.53 -5.59 -5.77
C ILE A 201 5.26 -6.70 -6.80
N PHE A 202 4.05 -7.26 -6.87
CA PHE A 202 3.67 -8.19 -7.92
C PHE A 202 3.87 -7.59 -9.31
N GLY A 203 3.42 -6.34 -9.52
CA GLY A 203 3.62 -5.62 -10.78
C GLY A 203 5.08 -5.49 -11.16
N ILE A 204 5.97 -5.17 -10.21
CA ILE A 204 7.43 -5.10 -10.42
C ILE A 204 7.96 -6.46 -10.89
N PHE A 205 7.57 -7.55 -10.21
CA PHE A 205 8.05 -8.89 -10.57
C PHE A 205 7.50 -9.35 -11.92
N ILE A 206 6.25 -9.02 -12.26
CA ILE A 206 5.69 -9.28 -13.58
C ILE A 206 6.52 -8.54 -14.66
N PHE A 207 6.83 -7.25 -14.47
CA PHE A 207 7.72 -6.50 -15.40
C PHE A 207 9.07 -7.19 -15.58
N LEU A 208 9.74 -7.51 -14.46
CA LEU A 208 11.08 -8.09 -14.47
C LEU A 208 11.11 -9.47 -15.13
N ILE A 209 10.17 -10.35 -14.80
CA ILE A 209 10.11 -11.70 -15.37
C ILE A 209 9.73 -11.64 -16.85
N THR A 210 8.82 -10.75 -17.24
CA THR A 210 8.46 -10.54 -18.64
C THR A 210 9.68 -10.13 -19.47
N VAL A 211 10.42 -9.12 -19.01
CA VAL A 211 11.64 -8.65 -19.67
C VAL A 211 12.74 -9.73 -19.65
N TYR A 212 12.94 -10.40 -18.51
CA TYR A 212 13.90 -11.48 -18.36
C TYR A 212 13.62 -12.63 -19.32
N SER A 213 12.36 -13.01 -19.45
CA SER A 213 11.92 -14.10 -20.33
C SER A 213 12.27 -13.83 -21.81
N ILE A 214 12.02 -12.60 -22.30
CA ILE A 214 12.38 -12.22 -23.66
C ILE A 214 13.89 -12.03 -23.78
N GLY A 215 14.51 -11.35 -22.83
CA GLY A 215 15.92 -11.00 -22.88
C GLY A 215 16.85 -12.20 -22.83
N THR A 216 16.46 -13.28 -22.15
CA THR A 216 17.22 -14.54 -22.13
C THR A 216 17.17 -15.27 -23.46
N GLU A 217 16.11 -15.14 -24.26
CA GLU A 217 16.09 -15.68 -25.63
C GLU A 217 17.17 -15.03 -26.49
N LEU A 218 17.34 -13.72 -26.35
CA LEU A 218 18.42 -12.99 -27.07
C LEU A 218 19.79 -13.36 -26.49
N LYS A 219 19.93 -13.35 -25.15
CA LYS A 219 21.21 -13.63 -24.46
C LYS A 219 21.79 -15.00 -24.84
N PHE A 220 20.95 -16.01 -24.93
CA PHE A 220 21.38 -17.39 -25.23
C PHE A 220 21.23 -17.78 -26.71
N GLY A 221 21.00 -16.82 -27.61
CA GLY A 221 20.89 -17.04 -29.04
C GLY A 221 19.67 -17.90 -29.47
N ARG A 222 18.68 -18.07 -28.62
CA ARG A 222 17.49 -18.92 -28.85
C ARG A 222 16.33 -18.17 -29.53
N GLY A 223 16.50 -16.87 -29.82
CA GLY A 223 15.46 -16.05 -30.43
C GLY A 223 15.00 -16.56 -31.80
N ARG A 224 15.93 -17.08 -32.64
CA ARG A 224 15.59 -17.66 -33.95
C ARG A 224 14.75 -18.94 -33.81
N ASP A 225 15.06 -19.80 -32.86
CA ASP A 225 14.27 -21.03 -32.60
C ASP A 225 12.88 -20.71 -32.10
N TRP A 226 12.77 -19.73 -31.21
CA TRP A 226 11.48 -19.23 -30.74
C TRP A 226 10.63 -18.68 -31.90
N MET A 227 11.22 -17.85 -32.78
CA MET A 227 10.53 -17.34 -33.95
C MET A 227 10.17 -18.45 -34.96
N ARG A 228 11.01 -19.44 -35.13
CA ARG A 228 10.73 -20.61 -36.01
C ARG A 228 9.54 -21.43 -35.52
N LEU A 229 9.43 -21.72 -34.22
CA LEU A 229 8.30 -22.42 -33.60
C LEU A 229 6.98 -21.70 -33.81
N SER A 230 6.96 -20.36 -33.73
CA SER A 230 5.78 -19.53 -33.97
C SER A 230 5.45 -19.35 -35.47
N GLY A 231 6.24 -19.91 -36.39
CA GLY A 231 6.12 -19.68 -37.84
C GLY A 231 6.45 -18.25 -38.23
N TYR A 232 7.41 -17.63 -37.56
CA TYR A 232 7.82 -16.23 -37.73
C TYR A 232 6.70 -15.20 -37.53
N ASN A 233 5.60 -15.60 -36.86
CA ASN A 233 4.54 -14.71 -36.49
C ASN A 233 4.79 -14.24 -35.05
N ILE A 234 5.06 -12.93 -34.88
CA ILE A 234 5.41 -12.34 -33.59
C ILE A 234 4.23 -12.38 -32.59
N VAL A 235 2.99 -12.25 -33.06
CA VAL A 235 1.80 -12.31 -32.19
C VAL A 235 1.67 -13.71 -31.60
N VAL A 236 1.82 -14.76 -32.42
CA VAL A 236 1.80 -16.16 -31.97
C VAL A 236 2.96 -16.43 -31.00
N ALA A 237 4.13 -15.88 -31.30
CA ALA A 237 5.31 -16.01 -30.45
C ALA A 237 5.09 -15.41 -29.06
N LEU A 238 4.62 -14.18 -29.01
CA LEU A 238 4.34 -13.48 -27.75
C LEU A 238 3.19 -14.14 -26.98
N ALA A 239 2.06 -14.41 -27.63
CA ALA A 239 0.93 -15.05 -27.00
C ALA A 239 1.31 -16.42 -26.40
N GLY A 240 2.04 -17.27 -27.15
CA GLY A 240 2.46 -18.58 -26.64
C GLY A 240 3.49 -18.47 -25.52
N LYS A 241 4.37 -17.48 -25.56
CA LYS A 241 5.40 -17.28 -24.52
C LYS A 241 4.80 -16.79 -23.20
N PHE A 242 3.88 -15.83 -23.26
CA PHE A 242 3.33 -15.18 -22.07
C PHE A 242 2.08 -15.84 -21.49
N LEU A 243 1.38 -16.70 -22.26
CA LEU A 243 0.23 -17.42 -21.74
C LEU A 243 0.51 -18.24 -20.46
N PRO A 244 1.59 -19.02 -20.34
CA PRO A 244 1.92 -19.72 -19.10
C PRO A 244 2.25 -18.75 -17.95
N GLN A 245 3.00 -17.68 -18.23
CA GLN A 245 3.36 -16.68 -17.23
C GLN A 245 2.11 -15.96 -16.71
N PHE A 246 1.23 -15.54 -17.61
CA PHE A 246 -0.06 -14.94 -17.29
C PHE A 246 -0.89 -15.83 -16.37
N LEU A 247 -0.99 -17.12 -16.68
CA LEU A 247 -1.77 -18.07 -15.86
C LEU A 247 -1.15 -18.24 -14.47
N ILE A 248 0.16 -18.36 -14.36
CA ILE A 248 0.85 -18.51 -13.06
C ILE A 248 0.68 -17.23 -12.23
N PHE A 249 0.99 -16.06 -12.78
CA PHE A 249 0.85 -14.80 -12.06
C PHE A 249 -0.60 -14.51 -11.66
N THR A 250 -1.56 -14.80 -12.54
CA THR A 250 -2.99 -14.66 -12.23
C THR A 250 -3.39 -15.59 -11.08
N THR A 251 -2.94 -16.85 -11.11
CA THR A 251 -3.25 -17.81 -10.04
C THR A 251 -2.68 -17.37 -8.70
N VAL A 252 -1.42 -16.92 -8.67
CA VAL A 252 -0.77 -16.46 -7.44
C VAL A 252 -1.43 -15.17 -6.93
N PHE A 253 -1.75 -14.24 -7.83
CA PHE A 253 -2.43 -12.99 -7.45
C PHE A 253 -3.86 -13.24 -6.96
N LEU A 254 -4.61 -14.15 -7.59
CA LEU A 254 -5.91 -14.58 -7.07
C LEU A 254 -5.78 -15.27 -5.70
N GLY A 255 -4.74 -16.07 -5.50
CA GLY A 255 -4.43 -16.65 -4.19
C GLY A 255 -4.23 -15.58 -3.12
N TYR A 256 -3.51 -14.52 -3.44
CA TYR A 256 -3.39 -13.35 -2.56
C TYR A 256 -4.76 -12.69 -2.28
N MET A 257 -5.59 -12.48 -3.32
CA MET A 257 -6.91 -11.88 -3.15
C MET A 257 -7.83 -12.73 -2.29
N ILE A 258 -7.84 -14.06 -2.50
CA ILE A 258 -8.61 -14.99 -1.67
C ILE A 258 -8.13 -14.94 -0.22
N TYR A 259 -6.83 -14.84 0.00
CA TYR A 259 -6.26 -14.74 1.34
C TYR A 259 -6.70 -13.45 2.07
N ILE A 260 -6.59 -12.28 1.45
CA ILE A 260 -6.95 -11.01 2.12
C ILE A 260 -8.47 -10.85 2.31
N PHE A 261 -9.29 -11.28 1.35
CA PHE A 261 -10.74 -11.12 1.42
C PHE A 261 -11.44 -12.29 2.12
N GLY A 262 -10.90 -13.52 2.01
CA GLY A 262 -11.53 -14.72 2.58
C GLY A 262 -10.98 -15.15 3.92
N HIS A 263 -9.72 -14.82 4.25
CA HIS A 263 -9.08 -15.21 5.52
C HIS A 263 -8.87 -14.01 6.46
N LEU A 264 -8.46 -12.86 5.93
CA LEU A 264 -8.26 -11.64 6.71
C LEU A 264 -9.50 -10.74 6.75
N ASP A 265 -10.60 -11.14 6.09
CA ASP A 265 -11.89 -10.44 6.07
C ASP A 265 -11.79 -8.96 5.69
N PHE A 266 -10.92 -8.62 4.73
CA PHE A 266 -10.86 -7.24 4.24
C PHE A 266 -12.18 -6.85 3.56
N PRO A 267 -12.67 -5.61 3.76
CA PRO A 267 -13.92 -5.18 3.15
C PRO A 267 -13.82 -5.15 1.64
N HIS A 268 -14.81 -5.73 0.95
CA HIS A 268 -14.88 -5.79 -0.52
C HIS A 268 -16.31 -5.62 -1.05
N PRO A 269 -16.97 -4.50 -0.77
CA PRO A 269 -18.35 -4.25 -1.23
C PRO A 269 -18.50 -4.29 -2.76
N GLY A 270 -17.43 -4.14 -3.53
CA GLY A 270 -17.42 -4.25 -4.99
C GLY A 270 -17.63 -5.67 -5.54
N GLY A 271 -17.53 -6.69 -4.68
CA GLY A 271 -17.80 -8.09 -5.02
C GLY A 271 -16.66 -8.83 -5.75
N LEU A 272 -16.81 -10.16 -5.83
CA LEU A 272 -15.78 -11.06 -6.37
C LEU A 272 -15.51 -10.88 -7.87
N SER A 273 -16.51 -10.54 -8.66
CA SER A 273 -16.36 -10.31 -10.12
C SER A 273 -15.42 -9.15 -10.41
N SER A 274 -15.50 -8.08 -9.61
CA SER A 274 -14.61 -6.91 -9.72
C SER A 274 -13.18 -7.25 -9.35
N ILE A 275 -12.98 -8.06 -8.31
CA ILE A 275 -11.68 -8.55 -7.86
C ILE A 275 -11.01 -9.38 -8.97
N LEU A 276 -11.77 -10.32 -9.57
CA LEU A 276 -11.26 -11.13 -10.67
C LEU A 276 -10.87 -10.27 -11.88
N LEU A 277 -11.75 -9.37 -12.31
CA LEU A 277 -11.48 -8.49 -13.43
C LEU A 277 -10.24 -7.63 -13.18
N LEU A 278 -10.14 -7.04 -12.00
CA LEU A 278 -9.00 -6.18 -11.64
C LEU A 278 -7.68 -6.95 -11.61
N THR A 279 -7.70 -8.19 -11.09
CA THR A 279 -6.53 -9.08 -11.11
C THR A 279 -6.07 -9.38 -12.53
N LEU A 280 -7.00 -9.79 -13.40
CA LEU A 280 -6.70 -10.10 -14.80
C LEU A 280 -6.12 -8.89 -15.54
N LEU A 281 -6.75 -7.73 -15.38
CA LEU A 281 -6.29 -6.49 -16.02
C LEU A 281 -4.92 -6.07 -15.53
N MET A 282 -4.63 -6.18 -14.22
CA MET A 282 -3.34 -5.79 -13.66
C MET A 282 -2.21 -6.69 -14.18
N VAL A 283 -2.43 -8.01 -14.26
CA VAL A 283 -1.44 -8.94 -14.79
C VAL A 283 -1.19 -8.67 -16.28
N LEU A 284 -2.26 -8.56 -17.09
CA LEU A 284 -2.14 -8.27 -18.53
C LEU A 284 -1.47 -6.93 -18.79
N ALA A 285 -1.84 -5.88 -18.06
CA ALA A 285 -1.23 -4.56 -18.20
C ALA A 285 0.25 -4.57 -17.86
N SER A 286 0.61 -5.31 -16.82
CA SER A 286 2.01 -5.43 -16.38
C SER A 286 2.85 -6.23 -17.36
N GLU A 287 2.36 -7.36 -17.87
CA GLU A 287 3.05 -8.13 -18.93
C GLU A 287 3.17 -7.31 -20.22
N GLY A 288 2.07 -6.67 -20.63
CA GLY A 288 2.07 -5.81 -21.82
C GLY A 288 3.09 -4.70 -21.72
N PHE A 289 3.18 -4.04 -20.59
CA PHE A 289 4.17 -2.99 -20.36
C PHE A 289 5.61 -3.53 -20.37
N GLY A 290 5.87 -4.68 -19.76
CA GLY A 290 7.19 -5.33 -19.79
C GLY A 290 7.64 -5.69 -21.22
N ILE A 291 6.74 -6.24 -22.04
CA ILE A 291 7.01 -6.54 -23.46
C ILE A 291 7.31 -5.26 -24.22
N PHE A 292 6.54 -4.20 -23.98
CA PHE A 292 6.74 -2.89 -24.59
C PHE A 292 8.12 -2.29 -24.28
N ILE A 293 8.54 -2.31 -23.01
CA ILE A 293 9.87 -1.83 -22.57
C ILE A 293 10.97 -2.59 -23.28
N PHE A 294 10.87 -3.93 -23.35
CA PHE A 294 11.87 -4.72 -24.06
C PHE A 294 11.92 -4.37 -25.56
N GLY A 295 10.77 -4.15 -26.18
CA GLY A 295 10.70 -3.77 -27.59
C GLY A 295 11.26 -2.36 -27.88
N LEU A 296 11.18 -1.44 -26.91
CA LEU A 296 11.83 -0.13 -26.99
C LEU A 296 13.36 -0.25 -26.92
N MET A 297 13.86 -1.07 -26.01
CA MET A 297 15.28 -1.26 -25.74
C MET A 297 15.61 -2.76 -25.70
N PRO A 298 15.90 -3.39 -26.85
CA PRO A 298 16.15 -4.84 -26.93
C PRO A 298 17.50 -5.25 -26.32
N SER A 299 17.66 -5.01 -25.04
CA SER A 299 18.82 -5.39 -24.23
C SER A 299 18.33 -5.85 -22.86
N LEU A 300 18.72 -7.06 -22.46
CA LEU A 300 18.31 -7.62 -21.17
C LEU A 300 18.61 -6.68 -19.99
N ARG A 301 19.85 -6.17 -19.95
CA ARG A 301 20.31 -5.29 -18.84
C ARG A 301 19.51 -3.98 -18.78
N MET A 302 19.43 -3.28 -19.92
CA MET A 302 18.74 -1.98 -19.96
C MET A 302 17.25 -2.11 -19.69
N SER A 303 16.59 -3.08 -20.29
CA SER A 303 15.15 -3.29 -20.09
C SER A 303 14.81 -3.69 -18.64
N MET A 304 15.65 -4.52 -18.00
CA MET A 304 15.46 -4.86 -16.59
C MET A 304 15.66 -3.64 -15.67
N SER A 305 16.68 -2.82 -15.94
CA SER A 305 16.93 -1.61 -15.15
C SER A 305 15.77 -0.61 -15.26
N ILE A 306 15.28 -0.40 -16.49
CA ILE A 306 14.13 0.50 -16.70
C ILE A 306 12.85 -0.06 -16.06
N SER A 307 12.60 -1.35 -16.21
CA SER A 307 11.40 -1.98 -15.64
C SER A 307 11.40 -1.93 -14.11
N SER A 308 12.54 -2.16 -13.47
CA SER A 308 12.65 -2.06 -12.01
C SER A 308 12.46 -0.62 -11.53
N LEU A 309 13.12 0.34 -12.17
CA LEU A 309 12.97 1.76 -11.84
C LEU A 309 11.52 2.23 -12.02
N TRP A 310 10.91 1.86 -13.15
CA TRP A 310 9.51 2.22 -13.44
C TRP A 310 8.54 1.63 -12.42
N GLY A 311 8.74 0.37 -12.04
CA GLY A 311 7.91 -0.27 -11.03
C GLY A 311 8.00 0.41 -9.67
N VAL A 312 9.20 0.75 -9.21
CA VAL A 312 9.43 1.46 -7.92
C VAL A 312 8.83 2.86 -7.95
N LEU A 313 9.05 3.62 -9.04
CA LEU A 313 8.44 4.94 -9.22
C LEU A 313 6.92 4.83 -9.22
N GLY A 314 6.35 3.79 -9.86
CA GLY A 314 4.92 3.54 -9.88
C GLY A 314 4.30 3.43 -8.50
N VAL A 315 4.96 2.74 -7.56
CA VAL A 315 4.51 2.66 -6.16
C VAL A 315 4.50 4.04 -5.49
N SER A 316 5.51 4.86 -5.76
CA SER A 316 5.65 6.19 -5.15
C SER A 316 4.59 7.18 -5.65
N VAL A 317 4.21 7.12 -6.93
CA VAL A 317 3.31 8.10 -7.56
C VAL A 317 1.88 7.59 -7.79
N CYS A 318 1.55 6.38 -7.36
CA CYS A 318 0.22 5.79 -7.56
C CYS A 318 -0.90 6.53 -6.80
N GLY A 319 -0.55 7.35 -5.80
CA GLY A 319 -1.50 8.11 -4.98
C GLY A 319 -1.86 7.44 -3.65
N ALA A 320 -1.19 6.35 -3.29
CA ALA A 320 -1.36 5.74 -1.98
C ALA A 320 -0.52 6.45 -0.90
N THR A 321 0.75 6.68 -1.17
CA THR A 321 1.66 7.33 -0.21
C THR A 321 1.40 8.83 -0.06
N PHE A 322 1.07 9.50 -1.16
CA PHE A 322 0.74 10.93 -1.19
C PHE A 322 -0.40 11.17 -2.20
N PRO A 323 -1.45 11.95 -1.86
CA PRO A 323 -2.57 12.22 -2.76
C PRO A 323 -2.11 12.89 -4.05
N VAL A 324 -2.44 12.30 -5.21
CA VAL A 324 -2.00 12.82 -6.51
C VAL A 324 -2.49 14.25 -6.75
N ALA A 325 -3.70 14.58 -6.30
CA ALA A 325 -4.25 15.94 -6.42
C ALA A 325 -3.42 17.02 -5.69
N ALA A 326 -2.59 16.62 -4.74
CA ALA A 326 -1.69 17.52 -3.99
C ALA A 326 -0.24 17.50 -4.51
N MET A 327 0.06 16.68 -5.54
CA MET A 327 1.36 16.68 -6.21
C MET A 327 1.50 17.84 -7.19
N ASP A 328 2.73 18.11 -7.62
CA ASP A 328 3.00 19.03 -8.72
C ASP A 328 2.26 18.56 -10.00
N PRO A 329 1.71 19.48 -10.83
CA PRO A 329 0.97 19.15 -12.05
C PRO A 329 1.72 18.23 -13.03
N ILE A 330 3.04 18.36 -13.12
CA ILE A 330 3.87 17.48 -13.97
C ILE A 330 3.84 16.07 -13.43
N ILE A 331 3.99 15.88 -12.11
CA ILE A 331 3.95 14.57 -11.45
C ILE A 331 2.55 13.97 -11.54
N GLN A 332 1.49 14.80 -11.42
CA GLN A 332 0.11 14.35 -11.64
C GLN A 332 -0.04 13.72 -13.03
N GLY A 333 0.42 14.42 -14.08
CA GLY A 333 0.39 13.91 -15.46
C GLY A 333 1.23 12.62 -15.62
N LEU A 334 2.44 12.60 -15.05
CA LEU A 334 3.32 11.44 -15.09
C LEU A 334 2.70 10.21 -14.41
N SER A 335 1.93 10.40 -13.34
CA SER A 335 1.31 9.29 -12.59
C SER A 335 0.42 8.40 -13.47
N TYR A 336 -0.19 8.94 -14.54
CA TYR A 336 -1.00 8.18 -15.48
C TYR A 336 -0.21 7.20 -16.35
N LEU A 337 1.12 7.29 -16.38
CA LEU A 337 1.98 6.38 -17.13
C LEU A 337 2.32 5.09 -16.37
N PHE A 338 1.73 4.88 -15.19
CA PHE A 338 2.01 3.72 -14.36
C PHE A 338 0.75 2.83 -14.21
N PRO A 339 0.80 1.55 -14.60
CA PRO A 339 -0.33 0.64 -14.46
C PRO A 339 -0.87 0.55 -13.02
N LEU A 340 0.01 0.58 -12.03
CA LEU A 340 -0.34 0.51 -10.61
C LEU A 340 -1.25 1.67 -10.17
N ARG A 341 -1.09 2.85 -10.75
CA ARG A 341 -1.98 3.99 -10.52
C ARG A 341 -3.42 3.67 -10.86
N HIS A 342 -3.64 3.07 -12.04
CA HIS A 342 -4.97 2.73 -12.53
C HIS A 342 -5.59 1.58 -11.73
N TYR A 343 -4.78 0.57 -11.39
CA TYR A 343 -5.18 -0.49 -10.47
C TYR A 343 -5.68 0.09 -9.14
N TRP A 344 -4.89 0.97 -8.52
CA TRP A 344 -5.21 1.56 -7.23
C TRP A 344 -6.49 2.41 -7.26
N MET A 345 -6.71 3.17 -8.33
CA MET A 345 -7.93 3.96 -8.48
C MET A 345 -9.19 3.09 -8.60
N ILE A 346 -9.15 2.01 -9.37
CA ILE A 346 -10.26 1.05 -9.47
C ILE A 346 -10.47 0.37 -8.11
N TYR A 347 -9.39 -0.03 -7.45
CA TYR A 347 -9.44 -0.66 -6.15
C TYR A 347 -10.14 0.23 -5.11
N GLN A 348 -9.74 1.50 -5.02
CA GLN A 348 -10.36 2.45 -4.10
C GLN A 348 -11.82 2.72 -4.43
N LEU A 349 -12.16 2.89 -5.70
CA LEU A 349 -13.48 3.27 -6.13
C LEU A 349 -14.47 2.11 -5.99
N ASN A 350 -14.13 0.95 -6.49
CA ASN A 350 -15.03 -0.19 -6.53
C ASN A 350 -14.86 -1.12 -5.31
N ILE A 351 -13.63 -1.62 -5.06
CA ILE A 351 -13.41 -2.63 -4.02
C ILE A 351 -13.67 -2.04 -2.63
N PHE A 352 -13.10 -0.89 -2.30
CA PHE A 352 -13.28 -0.27 -1.00
C PHE A 352 -14.61 0.44 -0.80
N LYS A 353 -15.14 1.09 -1.84
CA LYS A 353 -16.31 1.97 -1.69
C LYS A 353 -17.57 1.38 -2.29
N GLY A 354 -17.48 0.29 -3.08
CA GLY A 354 -18.61 -0.36 -3.71
C GLY A 354 -19.26 0.43 -4.86
N PHE A 355 -18.60 1.45 -5.41
CA PHE A 355 -19.11 2.18 -6.56
C PHE A 355 -19.10 1.28 -7.82
N PRO A 356 -19.99 1.51 -8.79
CA PRO A 356 -20.01 0.76 -10.04
C PRO A 356 -18.68 0.83 -10.79
N LEU A 357 -18.27 -0.29 -11.40
CA LEU A 357 -17.05 -0.31 -12.24
C LEU A 357 -17.11 0.68 -13.41
N ALA A 358 -18.30 1.02 -13.86
CA ALA A 358 -18.50 2.01 -14.91
C ALA A 358 -17.92 3.38 -14.57
N ASP A 359 -17.91 3.76 -13.30
CA ASP A 359 -17.34 5.04 -12.86
C ASP A 359 -15.80 5.05 -12.97
N GLY A 360 -15.18 3.85 -13.01
CA GLY A 360 -13.75 3.65 -13.20
C GLY A 360 -13.31 3.42 -14.64
N TYR A 361 -14.18 3.63 -15.65
CA TYR A 361 -13.94 3.25 -17.05
C TYR A 361 -12.62 3.79 -17.62
N VAL A 362 -12.21 5.00 -17.25
CA VAL A 362 -10.94 5.62 -17.71
C VAL A 362 -9.74 4.78 -17.26
N HIS A 363 -9.77 4.30 -16.02
CA HIS A 363 -8.69 3.51 -15.46
C HIS A 363 -8.70 2.07 -16.02
N ILE A 364 -9.88 1.52 -16.27
CA ILE A 364 -10.04 0.22 -16.96
C ILE A 364 -9.48 0.32 -18.38
N ALA A 365 -9.88 1.36 -19.12
CA ALA A 365 -9.39 1.59 -20.49
C ALA A 365 -7.86 1.80 -20.52
N ALA A 366 -7.30 2.48 -19.53
CA ALA A 366 -5.86 2.63 -19.41
C ALA A 366 -5.15 1.29 -19.18
N LEU A 367 -5.64 0.42 -18.30
CA LEU A 367 -5.06 -0.92 -18.10
C LEU A 367 -5.13 -1.76 -19.38
N VAL A 368 -6.25 -1.70 -20.11
CA VAL A 368 -6.36 -2.34 -21.42
C VAL A 368 -5.35 -1.76 -22.42
N LEU A 369 -5.16 -0.43 -22.42
CA LEU A 369 -4.16 0.20 -23.27
C LEU A 369 -2.75 -0.29 -22.93
N PHE A 370 -2.39 -0.41 -21.65
CA PHE A 370 -1.10 -0.99 -21.23
C PHE A 370 -0.93 -2.42 -21.72
N ALA A 371 -1.96 -3.24 -21.67
CA ALA A 371 -1.94 -4.61 -22.20
C ALA A 371 -1.74 -4.65 -23.73
N LEU A 372 -2.15 -3.60 -24.44
CA LEU A 372 -2.02 -3.49 -25.91
C LEU A 372 -0.72 -2.80 -26.35
N LEU A 373 0.06 -2.20 -25.46
CA LEU A 373 1.33 -1.53 -25.80
C LEU A 373 2.32 -2.40 -26.60
N PRO A 374 2.40 -3.72 -26.41
CA PRO A 374 3.25 -4.59 -27.24
C PRO A 374 3.04 -4.42 -28.74
N LEU A 375 1.83 -4.08 -29.17
CA LEU A 375 1.52 -3.88 -30.60
C LEU A 375 2.38 -2.79 -31.25
N LEU A 376 2.82 -1.78 -30.47
CA LEU A 376 3.68 -0.70 -30.96
C LEU A 376 5.14 -1.15 -31.17
N THR A 377 5.59 -2.15 -30.43
CA THR A 377 7.03 -2.54 -30.42
C THR A 377 7.30 -3.97 -30.87
N MET A 378 6.26 -4.76 -31.16
CA MET A 378 6.41 -6.18 -31.51
C MET A 378 7.31 -6.43 -32.74
N TYR A 379 7.29 -5.55 -33.74
CA TYR A 379 8.18 -5.68 -34.92
C TYR A 379 9.64 -5.45 -34.56
N ARG A 380 9.93 -4.51 -33.67
CA ARG A 380 11.31 -4.28 -33.17
C ARG A 380 11.78 -5.49 -32.35
N THR A 381 10.90 -6.06 -31.52
CA THR A 381 11.19 -7.30 -30.77
C THR A 381 11.48 -8.46 -31.74
N LYS A 382 10.67 -8.64 -32.80
CA LYS A 382 10.90 -9.64 -33.83
C LYS A 382 12.27 -9.44 -34.51
N LYS A 383 12.57 -8.22 -34.92
CA LYS A 383 13.86 -7.86 -35.56
C LYS A 383 15.03 -8.19 -34.63
N ALA A 384 14.91 -7.82 -33.35
CA ALA A 384 15.92 -8.11 -32.35
C ALA A 384 16.18 -9.63 -32.22
N MET A 385 15.13 -10.45 -32.20
CA MET A 385 15.28 -11.91 -32.09
C MET A 385 15.92 -12.57 -33.30
N LEU A 386 15.80 -11.97 -34.49
CA LEU A 386 16.29 -12.54 -35.72
C LEU A 386 17.69 -12.02 -36.09
N GLU A 387 17.99 -10.76 -35.83
CA GLU A 387 19.13 -10.04 -36.34
C GLU A 387 20.17 -9.64 -35.29
N TYR A 388 19.76 -9.39 -34.03
CA TYR A 388 20.68 -8.84 -33.06
C TYR A 388 21.58 -9.92 -32.46
N VAL A 389 22.85 -9.53 -32.24
CA VAL A 389 23.80 -10.29 -31.44
C VAL A 389 23.83 -9.70 -30.04
N TYR A 390 23.74 -10.56 -29.03
CA TYR A 390 23.80 -10.10 -27.64
C TYR A 390 25.22 -9.59 -27.35
N ILE A 391 25.27 -8.33 -26.89
CA ILE A 391 26.49 -7.72 -26.35
C ILE A 391 26.32 -7.65 -24.84
N PRO A 392 27.21 -8.28 -24.06
CA PRO A 392 27.10 -8.37 -22.59
C PRO A 392 27.07 -7.01 -21.87
#